data_e8effea66a9ad9cbd01537d3c7968b15
#
_entry.id   e8effea66a9ad9cbd01537d3c7968b15
#
_cell.length_a   1.000
_cell.length_b   1.000
_cell.length_c   1.000
_cell.angle_alpha   90.00
_cell.angle_beta   90.00
_cell.angle_gamma   90.00
#
_symmetry.space_group_name_H-M   'P 1'
#
loop_
_entity.id
_entity.type
_entity.pdbx_description
1 polymer ?
#
loop_
_entity_poly.entity_id
_entity_poly.type
_entity_poly.pdbx_seq_one_letter_code
_entity_poly.pdbx_strand_id
1 'polypeptide(L)' 'MDYKQRITSDPLIRNGKLCVRGTRIAVSDVIEYLAGGMTLDEILTDFPDLTDDDIKACLHFAAKPWPLNGSTD' A
#
# COMPACT_ATOMS: atom_id res chain seq x y z
N MET A 1 3.68 15.40 2.78
CA MET A 1 2.78 14.40 3.36
C MET A 1 3.58 13.33 4.07
N ASP A 2 3.08 12.88 5.22
CA ASP A 2 3.77 11.82 5.94
C ASP A 2 3.15 10.46 5.57
N TYR A 3 3.76 9.77 4.67
CA TYR A 3 3.26 8.48 4.20
C TYR A 3 3.22 7.42 5.30
N LYS A 4 4.09 7.54 6.30
CA LYS A 4 4.13 6.56 7.39
C LYS A 4 2.85 6.55 8.21
N GLN A 5 2.17 7.66 8.29
CA GLN A 5 0.94 7.73 9.05
C GLN A 5 -0.25 7.11 8.33
N ARG A 6 -0.12 6.88 7.05
CA ARG A 6 -1.19 6.29 6.26
C ARG A 6 -1.11 4.78 6.19
N ILE A 7 0.02 4.20 6.58
CA ILE A 7 0.26 2.77 6.50
C ILE A 7 0.51 2.25 7.91
N THR A 8 -0.14 1.16 8.26
CA THR A 8 -0.03 0.60 9.60
C THR A 8 0.01 -0.93 9.53
N SER A 9 0.52 -1.53 10.60
CA SER A 9 0.51 -2.97 10.76
C SER A 9 -0.17 -3.28 12.08
N ASP A 10 -1.19 -4.13 12.04
CA ASP A 10 -1.92 -4.56 13.23
C ASP A 10 -2.01 -6.08 13.16
N PRO A 11 -1.50 -6.79 14.18
CA PRO A 11 -1.53 -8.25 14.18
C PRO A 11 -2.94 -8.82 14.01
N LEU A 12 -3.96 -8.07 14.38
CA LEU A 12 -5.34 -8.50 14.27
C LEU A 12 -5.94 -8.24 12.88
N ILE A 13 -5.21 -7.53 12.01
CA ILE A 13 -5.68 -7.22 10.67
C ILE A 13 -4.74 -7.86 9.67
N ARG A 14 -5.27 -8.83 8.91
CA ARG A 14 -4.52 -9.48 7.84
C ARG A 14 -3.17 -10.04 8.31
N ASN A 15 -3.13 -10.55 9.54
CA ASN A 15 -1.92 -11.16 10.13
C ASN A 15 -0.73 -10.21 10.17
N GLY A 16 -0.99 -8.95 10.40
CA GLY A 16 0.08 -7.95 10.54
C GLY A 16 0.64 -7.43 9.23
N LYS A 17 0.00 -7.71 8.11
CA LYS A 17 0.42 -7.12 6.84
C LYS A 17 0.31 -5.59 6.92
N LEU A 18 1.21 -4.92 6.22
CA LEU A 18 1.12 -3.46 6.10
C LEU A 18 -0.13 -3.11 5.30
N CYS A 19 -1.03 -2.38 5.92
CA CYS A 19 -2.29 -1.99 5.32
C CYS A 19 -2.47 -0.49 5.38
N VAL A 20 -3.33 0.03 4.51
CA VAL A 20 -3.75 1.42 4.60
C VAL A 20 -4.54 1.56 5.90
N ARG A 21 -4.19 2.55 6.69
CA ARG A 21 -4.79 2.77 8.00
C ARG A 21 -6.31 2.82 7.91
N GLY A 22 -6.96 2.12 8.82
CA GLY A 22 -8.42 2.10 8.87
C GLY A 22 -9.06 1.16 7.86
N THR A 23 -8.27 0.42 7.10
CA THR A 23 -8.80 -0.52 6.11
C THR A 23 -8.15 -1.88 6.28
N ARG A 24 -8.67 -2.86 5.55
CA ARG A 24 -8.03 -4.17 5.42
C ARG A 24 -7.30 -4.32 4.09
N ILE A 25 -7.02 -3.21 3.43
CA ILE A 25 -6.39 -3.20 2.11
C ILE A 25 -4.89 -3.09 2.31
N ALA A 26 -4.17 -4.14 1.94
CA ALA A 26 -2.72 -4.19 2.13
C ALA A 26 -2.01 -3.38 1.05
N VAL A 27 -0.82 -2.88 1.40
CA VAL A 27 0.05 -2.22 0.41
C VAL A 27 0.29 -3.14 -0.77
N SER A 28 0.56 -4.43 -0.52
CA SER A 28 0.80 -5.38 -1.59
C SER A 28 -0.42 -5.56 -2.50
N ASP A 29 -1.63 -5.46 -1.94
CA ASP A 29 -2.85 -5.56 -2.76
C ASP A 29 -2.91 -4.42 -3.77
N VAL A 30 -2.64 -3.19 -3.31
CA VAL A 30 -2.66 -2.01 -4.18
C VAL A 30 -1.62 -2.16 -5.30
N ILE A 31 -0.42 -2.61 -4.93
CA ILE A 31 0.64 -2.79 -5.91
C ILE A 31 0.25 -3.84 -6.94
N GLU A 32 -0.38 -4.92 -6.51
CA GLU A 32 -0.84 -5.97 -7.42
C GLU A 32 -1.92 -5.48 -8.38
N TYR A 33 -2.83 -4.64 -7.90
CA TYR A 33 -3.86 -4.07 -8.77
C TYR A 33 -3.23 -3.21 -9.86
N LEU A 34 -2.28 -2.37 -9.48
CA LEU A 34 -1.56 -1.53 -10.45
C LEU A 34 -0.76 -2.38 -11.43
N ALA A 35 -0.07 -3.40 -10.92
CA ALA A 35 0.72 -4.29 -11.78
C ALA A 35 -0.18 -5.08 -12.74
N GLY A 36 -1.41 -5.34 -12.35
CA GLY A 36 -2.38 -6.03 -13.19
C GLY A 36 -3.07 -5.14 -14.21
N GLY A 37 -2.74 -3.85 -14.23
CA GLY A 37 -3.27 -2.93 -15.23
C GLY A 37 -4.40 -2.02 -14.79
N MET A 38 -4.79 -2.07 -13.51
CA MET A 38 -5.79 -1.13 -13.03
C MET A 38 -5.23 0.28 -13.00
N THR A 39 -6.04 1.24 -13.44
CA THR A 39 -5.66 2.64 -13.31
C THR A 39 -5.95 3.15 -11.90
N LEU A 40 -5.36 4.28 -11.55
CA LEU A 40 -5.61 4.94 -10.29
C LEU A 40 -7.10 5.18 -10.08
N ASP A 41 -7.77 5.70 -11.11
CA ASP A 41 -9.21 5.98 -11.03
C ASP A 41 -10.02 4.72 -10.80
N GLU A 42 -9.64 3.62 -11.42
CA GLU A 42 -10.34 2.35 -11.22
C GLU A 42 -10.21 1.86 -9.79
N ILE A 43 -9.02 1.98 -9.22
CA ILE A 43 -8.79 1.56 -7.84
C ILE A 43 -9.62 2.42 -6.88
N LEU A 44 -9.61 3.73 -7.09
CA LEU A 44 -10.38 4.63 -6.22
C LEU A 44 -11.88 4.41 -6.34
N THR A 45 -12.34 4.01 -7.51
CA THR A 45 -13.76 3.71 -7.72
C THR A 45 -14.15 2.39 -7.03
N ASP A 46 -13.30 1.38 -7.14
CA ASP A 46 -13.59 0.07 -6.57
C ASP A 46 -13.41 0.04 -5.05
N PHE A 47 -12.53 0.87 -4.53
CA PHE A 47 -12.22 0.91 -3.09
C PHE A 47 -12.42 2.33 -2.57
N PRO A 48 -13.69 2.72 -2.31
CA PRO A 48 -13.97 4.10 -1.91
C PRO A 48 -13.37 4.51 -0.56
N ASP A 49 -12.88 3.54 0.22
CA ASP A 49 -12.17 3.88 1.45
C ASP A 49 -10.76 4.40 1.20
N LEU A 50 -10.27 4.26 -0.02
CA LEU A 50 -8.94 4.74 -0.36
C LEU A 50 -9.00 6.14 -0.95
N THR A 51 -7.97 6.92 -0.66
CA THR A 51 -7.78 8.23 -1.29
C THR A 51 -6.57 8.17 -2.20
N ASP A 52 -6.41 9.19 -3.04
CA ASP A 52 -5.23 9.33 -3.88
C ASP A 52 -3.95 9.29 -3.04
N ASP A 53 -3.97 9.97 -1.90
CA ASP A 53 -2.81 10.01 -1.01
C ASP A 53 -2.50 8.62 -0.44
N ASP A 54 -3.51 7.80 -0.19
CA ASP A 54 -3.28 6.44 0.29
C ASP A 54 -2.55 5.60 -0.75
N ILE A 55 -2.89 5.76 -2.01
CA ILE A 55 -2.22 5.03 -3.08
C ILE A 55 -0.78 5.52 -3.24
N LYS A 56 -0.56 6.83 -3.13
CA LYS A 56 0.79 7.38 -3.15
C LYS A 56 1.63 6.84 -2.00
N ALA A 57 1.03 6.68 -0.83
CA ALA A 57 1.72 6.10 0.31
C ALA A 57 2.12 4.65 0.04
N CYS A 58 1.23 3.88 -0.58
CA CYS A 58 1.54 2.49 -0.94
C CYS A 58 2.72 2.44 -1.92
N LEU A 59 2.71 3.31 -2.92
CA LEU A 59 3.80 3.38 -3.89
C LEU A 59 5.12 3.79 -3.22
N HIS A 60 5.04 4.73 -2.28
CA HIS A 60 6.22 5.16 -1.54
C HIS A 60 6.84 3.99 -0.77
N PHE A 61 6.00 3.22 -0.07
CA PHE A 61 6.49 2.05 0.67
C PHE A 61 7.07 0.98 -0.26
N ALA A 62 6.42 0.76 -1.39
CA ALA A 62 6.90 -0.24 -2.34
C ALA A 62 8.22 0.15 -2.98
N ALA A 63 8.47 1.45 -3.12
CA ALA A 63 9.69 1.96 -3.76
C ALA A 63 10.86 2.07 -2.81
N LYS A 64 10.64 1.94 -1.49
CA LYS A 64 11.73 2.07 -0.54
C LYS A 64 12.72 0.93 -0.69
N PRO A 65 14.01 1.22 -0.63
CA PRO A 65 14.99 0.14 -0.62
C PRO A 65 14.82 -0.69 0.64
N TRP A 66 14.84 -1.98 0.49
CA TRP A 66 14.76 -2.88 1.63
C TRP A 66 16.11 -2.90 2.32
N PRO A 67 16.12 -3.00 3.64
CA PRO A 67 17.37 -3.01 4.38
C PRO A 67 18.10 -4.33 4.25
N LEU A 68 17.79 -5.04 3.32
CA LEU A 68 18.39 -6.30 3.18
C LEU A 68 19.58 -6.27 2.43
N ASN A 69 19.90 -6.44 2.60
CA ASN A 69 20.63 -6.79 1.89
C ASN A 69 20.71 -6.94 0.77
N GLY A 70 20.97 -6.54 0.70
CA GLY A 70 21.29 -6.63 -0.18
C GLY A 70 20.98 -6.85 -1.33
N SER A 71 20.54 -6.83 -1.65
CA SER A 71 20.41 -7.27 -2.57
C SER A 71 20.36 -6.73 -3.49
N THR A 72 20.39 -6.63 -3.92
CA THR A 72 20.40 -6.26 -4.65
C THR A 72 20.28 -6.22 -5.38
N ASP A 73 19.99 -6.14 -5.72
CA ASP A 73 19.93 -6.16 -6.33
C ASP A 73 19.94 -5.95 -6.76
#